data_e1e22d241a62b7ab7f5352949d46649f
#
_entry.id   e1e22d241a62b7ab7f5352949d46649f
#
_cell.length_a   1.000
_cell.length_b   1.000
_cell.length_c   1.000
_cell.angle_alpha   90.00
_cell.angle_beta   90.00
_cell.angle_gamma   90.00
#
_symmetry.space_group_name_H-M   'P 1'
#
loop_
_entity.id
_entity.type
_entity.pdbx_description
1 polymer ?
#
loop_
_entity_poly.entity_id
_entity_poly.type
_entity_poly.pdbx_seq_one_letter_code
_entity_poly.pdbx_strand_id
1 'polypeptide(L)'
;MKNQEIAGKLNKIADLLEVKGEKQIFKIRAYRKASLILQNFQGDLALIGKEKGIGKSTAEKIEEYLKKGKIKFLNELEQETAIRQVIAHFFETKGLDLKQLKENAKKQAIVYSRYTNPAKQLIELSGGIEKAKQAINKVADWANSRGLDYTIETVFKKWLEIDRLKPKEIVKKPFYENLPRIFSEAKKKWFVINDNGEWLEFADKEEKIEWKITK
;
A
#
# COMPACT_ATOMS: atom_id res chain seq x y z
N MET A 1 4.67 10.38 23.19
CA MET A 1 3.85 9.99 22.03
C MET A 1 3.69 11.10 20.98
N LYS A 2 3.22 12.32 21.30
CA LYS A 2 3.08 13.42 20.29
C LYS A 2 4.41 13.80 19.60
N ASN A 3 5.52 13.78 20.30
CA ASN A 3 6.84 14.12 19.72
C ASN A 3 7.21 13.18 18.57
N GLN A 4 7.02 11.88 18.74
CA GLN A 4 7.32 10.88 17.70
C GLN A 4 6.41 11.04 16.47
N GLU A 5 5.15 11.38 16.69
CA GLU A 5 4.20 11.63 15.61
C GLU A 5 4.59 12.85 14.79
N ILE A 6 4.91 13.98 15.43
CA ILE A 6 5.36 15.19 14.75
C ILE A 6 6.70 14.95 14.04
N ALA A 7 7.62 14.24 14.70
CA ALA A 7 8.89 13.86 14.11
C ALA A 7 8.69 13.03 12.81
N GLY A 8 7.75 12.08 12.83
CA GLY A 8 7.36 11.32 11.65
C GLY A 8 6.80 12.20 10.52
N LYS A 9 5.98 13.21 10.85
CA LYS A 9 5.46 14.17 9.86
C LYS A 9 6.60 15.01 9.24
N LEU A 10 7.57 15.46 10.03
CA LEU A 10 8.71 16.22 9.52
C LEU A 10 9.62 15.34 8.62
N ASN A 11 9.85 14.08 8.98
CA ASN A 11 10.57 13.16 8.11
C ASN A 11 9.81 12.95 6.80
N LYS A 12 8.50 12.77 6.85
CA LYS A 12 7.68 12.64 5.64
C LYS A 12 7.77 13.86 4.73
N ILE A 13 7.83 15.08 5.30
CA ILE A 13 8.09 16.30 4.51
C ILE A 13 9.47 16.23 3.83
N ALA A 14 10.50 15.79 4.55
CA ALA A 14 11.84 15.64 3.98
C ALA A 14 11.88 14.64 2.81
N ASP A 15 11.23 13.49 2.98
CA ASP A 15 11.15 12.44 1.96
C ASP A 15 10.39 12.92 0.70
N LEU A 16 9.28 13.64 0.90
CA LEU A 16 8.51 14.20 -0.23
C LEU A 16 9.26 15.29 -0.98
N LEU A 17 10.02 16.12 -0.29
CA LEU A 17 10.93 17.09 -0.93
C LEU A 17 12.02 16.40 -1.74
N GLU A 18 12.53 15.26 -1.27
CA GLU A 18 13.48 14.45 -2.00
C GLU A 18 12.88 13.83 -3.26
N VAL A 19 11.65 13.26 -3.15
CA VAL A 19 10.87 12.74 -4.29
C VAL A 19 10.57 13.84 -5.32
N LYS A 20 10.23 15.04 -4.87
CA LYS A 20 9.99 16.19 -5.73
C LYS A 20 11.21 16.55 -6.58
N GLY A 21 12.41 16.18 -6.11
CA GLY A 21 13.66 16.36 -6.86
C GLY A 21 14.16 17.79 -6.88
N GLU A 22 13.67 18.65 -6.02
CA GLU A 22 14.16 20.01 -5.88
C GLU A 22 15.57 20.03 -5.26
N LYS A 23 16.40 20.96 -5.73
CA LYS A 23 17.75 21.22 -5.19
C LYS A 23 17.73 21.80 -3.76
N GLN A 24 16.77 21.38 -2.92
CA GLN A 24 16.52 21.92 -1.58
C GLN A 24 17.17 21.06 -0.48
N ILE A 25 18.40 20.60 -0.72
CA ILE A 25 19.16 19.76 0.23
C ILE A 25 19.18 20.37 1.65
N PHE A 26 19.27 21.69 1.76
CA PHE A 26 19.26 22.38 3.06
C PHE A 26 17.91 22.24 3.78
N LYS A 27 16.79 22.34 3.07
CA LYS A 27 15.45 22.15 3.67
C LYS A 27 15.25 20.70 4.11
N ILE A 28 15.62 19.73 3.28
CA ILE A 28 15.56 18.31 3.61
C ILE A 28 16.35 18.02 4.89
N ARG A 29 17.61 18.51 4.96
CA ARG A 29 18.45 18.35 6.15
C ARG A 29 17.86 19.03 7.37
N ALA A 30 17.27 20.22 7.23
CA ALA A 30 16.65 20.94 8.34
C ALA A 30 15.44 20.15 8.92
N TYR A 31 14.57 19.59 8.07
CA TYR A 31 13.45 18.77 8.56
C TYR A 31 13.91 17.47 9.20
N ARG A 32 14.90 16.76 8.63
CA ARG A 32 15.46 15.56 9.24
C ARG A 32 16.12 15.87 10.59
N LYS A 33 16.88 16.96 10.70
CA LYS A 33 17.48 17.39 11.96
C LYS A 33 16.41 17.73 12.99
N ALA A 34 15.38 18.47 12.62
CA ALA A 34 14.28 18.82 13.52
C ALA A 34 13.52 17.57 13.99
N SER A 35 13.33 16.58 13.14
CA SER A 35 12.74 15.30 13.52
C SER A 35 13.57 14.58 14.60
N LEU A 36 14.89 14.52 14.47
CA LEU A 36 15.78 13.91 15.46
C LEU A 36 15.73 14.66 16.80
N ILE A 37 15.71 15.99 16.75
CA ILE A 37 15.60 16.82 17.97
C ILE A 37 14.27 16.49 18.68
N LEU A 38 13.15 16.44 17.96
CA LEU A 38 11.84 16.14 18.51
C LEU A 38 11.74 14.75 19.13
N GLN A 39 12.37 13.73 18.55
CA GLN A 39 12.37 12.37 19.10
C GLN A 39 12.99 12.31 20.51
N ASN A 40 14.00 13.15 20.77
CA ASN A 40 14.73 13.19 22.04
C ASN A 40 14.27 14.33 22.96
N PHE A 41 13.33 15.16 22.52
CA PHE A 41 12.88 16.33 23.28
C PHE A 41 11.96 15.93 24.43
N GLN A 42 12.31 16.35 25.66
CA GLN A 42 11.55 16.05 26.86
C GLN A 42 10.84 17.29 27.46
N GLY A 43 11.00 18.44 26.79
CA GLY A 43 10.40 19.70 27.26
C GLY A 43 8.97 19.91 26.73
N ASP A 44 8.44 21.10 27.06
CA ASP A 44 7.14 21.52 26.51
C ASP A 44 7.26 21.83 24.99
N LEU A 45 6.47 21.14 24.20
CA LEU A 45 6.43 21.32 22.75
C LEU A 45 6.04 22.74 22.32
N ALA A 46 5.35 23.49 23.16
CA ALA A 46 5.06 24.89 22.90
C ALA A 46 6.33 25.78 22.83
N LEU A 47 7.40 25.34 23.46
CA LEU A 47 8.69 26.04 23.52
C LEU A 47 9.70 25.50 22.49
N ILE A 48 9.34 24.53 21.69
CA ILE A 48 10.24 23.83 20.74
C ILE A 48 10.92 24.80 19.75
N GLY A 49 10.27 25.91 19.42
CA GLY A 49 10.85 26.94 18.54
C GLY A 49 12.09 27.63 19.08
N LYS A 50 12.37 27.49 20.40
CA LYS A 50 13.59 28.03 21.03
C LYS A 50 14.77 27.06 20.99
N GLU A 51 14.53 25.81 20.60
CA GLU A 51 15.57 24.79 20.55
C GLU A 51 16.57 25.04 19.42
N LYS A 52 17.86 24.88 19.77
CA LYS A 52 18.95 25.05 18.80
C LYS A 52 18.86 23.99 17.70
N GLY A 53 18.63 24.47 16.49
CA GLY A 53 18.51 23.60 15.31
C GLY A 53 17.08 23.45 14.76
N ILE A 54 16.10 24.06 15.42
CA ILE A 54 14.73 24.23 14.92
C ILE A 54 14.60 25.64 14.35
N GLY A 55 14.49 25.73 13.03
CA GLY A 55 14.28 27.02 12.34
C GLY A 55 12.82 27.50 12.45
N LYS A 56 12.61 28.82 12.35
CA LYS A 56 11.29 29.47 12.45
C LYS A 56 10.20 28.76 11.61
N SER A 57 10.46 28.50 10.36
CA SER A 57 9.49 27.83 9.48
C SER A 57 9.13 26.39 9.91
N THR A 58 10.06 25.69 10.56
CA THR A 58 9.78 24.35 11.12
C THR A 58 8.98 24.47 12.43
N ALA A 59 9.31 25.42 13.28
CA ALA A 59 8.56 25.71 14.50
C ALA A 59 7.09 26.05 14.19
N GLU A 60 6.84 26.90 13.20
CA GLU A 60 5.49 27.27 12.74
C GLU A 60 4.67 26.04 12.32
N LYS A 61 5.29 25.06 11.63
CA LYS A 61 4.62 23.82 11.24
C LYS A 61 4.34 22.90 12.43
N ILE A 62 5.23 22.86 13.42
CA ILE A 62 5.00 22.12 14.67
C ILE A 62 3.82 22.75 15.42
N GLU A 63 3.81 24.07 15.56
CA GLU A 63 2.67 24.78 16.17
C GLU A 63 1.36 24.54 15.41
N GLU A 64 1.39 24.62 14.07
CA GLU A 64 0.23 24.33 13.25
C GLU A 64 -0.32 22.94 13.54
N TYR A 65 0.57 21.95 13.64
CA TYR A 65 0.17 20.59 14.00
C TYR A 65 -0.42 20.49 15.39
N LEU A 66 0.19 21.13 16.38
CA LEU A 66 -0.32 21.14 17.75
C LEU A 66 -1.71 21.78 17.86
N LYS A 67 -1.98 22.83 17.08
CA LYS A 67 -3.26 23.54 17.07
C LYS A 67 -4.34 22.84 16.22
N LYS A 68 -3.99 22.28 15.06
CA LYS A 68 -4.94 21.83 14.04
C LYS A 68 -4.90 20.30 13.78
N GLY A 69 -3.96 19.57 14.36
CA GLY A 69 -3.74 18.13 14.09
C GLY A 69 -3.25 17.83 12.67
N LYS A 70 -2.90 18.86 11.89
CA LYS A 70 -2.44 18.72 10.48
C LYS A 70 -1.45 19.81 10.13
N ILE A 71 -0.57 19.50 9.16
CA ILE A 71 0.38 20.45 8.56
C ILE A 71 -0.07 20.68 7.11
N LYS A 72 -0.54 21.88 6.79
CA LYS A 72 -1.03 22.23 5.45
C LYS A 72 0.02 21.97 4.38
N PHE A 73 1.26 22.38 4.63
CA PHE A 73 2.38 22.17 3.72
C PHE A 73 2.64 20.69 3.41
N LEU A 74 2.46 19.79 4.37
CA LEU A 74 2.59 18.34 4.14
C LEU A 74 1.51 17.86 3.17
N ASN A 75 0.26 18.25 3.39
CA ASN A 75 -0.85 17.85 2.52
C ASN A 75 -0.66 18.36 1.08
N GLU A 76 -0.18 19.61 0.91
CA GLU A 76 0.13 20.17 -0.40
C GLU A 76 1.24 19.38 -1.10
N LEU A 77 2.31 19.02 -0.39
CA LEU A 77 3.38 18.18 -0.93
C LEU A 77 2.91 16.77 -1.29
N GLU A 78 2.05 16.17 -0.48
CA GLU A 78 1.48 14.85 -0.78
C GLU A 78 0.71 14.87 -2.10
N GLN A 79 -0.14 15.86 -2.31
CA GLN A 79 -0.90 16.02 -3.54
C GLN A 79 0.00 16.29 -4.75
N GLU A 80 0.96 17.19 -4.59
CA GLU A 80 1.87 17.58 -5.67
C GLU A 80 2.81 16.44 -6.09
N THR A 81 3.17 15.58 -5.15
CA THR A 81 4.11 14.48 -5.41
C THR A 81 3.46 13.12 -5.61
N ALA A 82 2.12 13.03 -5.55
CA ALA A 82 1.38 11.77 -5.57
C ALA A 82 1.84 10.79 -6.67
N ILE A 83 1.86 11.25 -7.90
CA ILE A 83 2.27 10.41 -9.05
C ILE A 83 3.72 9.96 -8.91
N ARG A 84 4.60 10.87 -8.50
CA ARG A 84 6.03 10.56 -8.33
C ARG A 84 6.28 9.57 -7.20
N GLN A 85 5.52 9.66 -6.11
CA GLN A 85 5.58 8.71 -5.00
C GLN A 85 5.24 7.28 -5.47
N VAL A 86 4.17 7.13 -6.25
CA VAL A 86 3.76 5.83 -6.76
C VAL A 86 4.77 5.26 -7.75
N ILE A 87 5.33 6.11 -8.63
CA ILE A 87 6.39 5.68 -9.56
C ILE A 87 7.66 5.28 -8.80
N ALA A 88 8.11 6.09 -7.83
CA ALA A 88 9.28 5.78 -7.02
C ALA A 88 9.09 4.45 -6.28
N HIS A 89 7.94 4.26 -5.64
CA HIS A 89 7.62 3.03 -4.93
C HIS A 89 7.60 1.80 -5.86
N PHE A 90 7.07 1.93 -7.07
CA PHE A 90 7.12 0.85 -8.07
C PHE A 90 8.57 0.45 -8.39
N PHE A 91 9.47 1.41 -8.55
CA PHE A 91 10.87 1.11 -8.83
C PHE A 91 11.62 0.57 -7.60
N GLU A 92 11.27 1.01 -6.39
CA GLU A 92 11.79 0.43 -5.15
C GLU A 92 11.47 -1.07 -5.04
N THR A 93 10.26 -1.49 -5.43
CA THR A 93 9.90 -2.91 -5.47
C THR A 93 10.65 -3.70 -6.55
N LYS A 94 11.31 -3.01 -7.48
CA LYS A 94 12.24 -3.57 -8.47
C LYS A 94 13.71 -3.53 -8.01
N GLY A 95 13.98 -3.16 -6.74
CA GLY A 95 15.32 -3.06 -6.19
C GLY A 95 16.08 -1.77 -6.58
N LEU A 96 15.39 -0.75 -7.10
CA LEU A 96 16.00 0.53 -7.46
C LEU A 96 15.59 1.61 -6.45
N ASP A 97 16.55 2.18 -5.74
CA ASP A 97 16.29 3.34 -4.90
C ASP A 97 16.15 4.65 -5.72
N LEU A 98 15.64 5.71 -5.08
CA LEU A 98 15.46 7.02 -5.74
C LEU A 98 16.75 7.61 -6.34
N LYS A 99 17.92 7.32 -5.74
CA LYS A 99 19.21 7.82 -6.23
C LYS A 99 19.59 7.07 -7.49
N GLN A 100 19.53 5.75 -7.47
CA GLN A 100 19.77 4.89 -8.61
C GLN A 100 18.80 5.19 -9.75
N LEU A 101 17.52 5.46 -9.41
CA LEU A 101 16.51 5.83 -10.39
C LEU A 101 16.85 7.14 -11.10
N LYS A 102 17.31 8.16 -10.37
CA LYS A 102 17.75 9.44 -10.95
C LYS A 102 19.00 9.30 -11.83
N GLU A 103 19.95 8.46 -11.41
CA GLU A 103 21.16 8.18 -12.17
C GLU A 103 20.85 7.37 -13.43
N ASN A 104 20.02 6.33 -13.31
CA ASN A 104 19.61 5.50 -14.44
C ASN A 104 18.73 6.28 -15.43
N ALA A 105 17.84 7.15 -14.95
CA ALA A 105 17.04 8.03 -15.80
C ALA A 105 17.90 8.92 -16.70
N LYS A 106 19.03 9.43 -16.18
CA LYS A 106 19.99 10.21 -16.97
C LYS A 106 20.75 9.33 -17.98
N LYS A 107 21.17 8.12 -17.58
CA LYS A 107 21.97 7.22 -18.42
C LYS A 107 21.17 6.51 -19.50
N GLN A 108 19.93 6.12 -19.19
CA GLN A 108 19.10 5.28 -20.06
C GLN A 108 17.99 6.05 -20.77
N ALA A 109 17.97 7.40 -20.66
CA ALA A 109 16.88 8.24 -21.19
C ALA A 109 15.48 7.69 -20.82
N ILE A 110 15.31 7.23 -19.56
CA ILE A 110 14.01 6.73 -19.08
C ILE A 110 13.01 7.86 -19.20
N VAL A 111 12.07 7.69 -20.12
CA VAL A 111 11.02 8.67 -20.38
C VAL A 111 10.01 8.58 -19.22
N TYR A 112 10.18 9.43 -18.23
CA TYR A 112 9.35 9.49 -17.02
C TYR A 112 7.85 9.64 -17.35
N SER A 113 7.53 10.29 -18.47
CA SER A 113 6.17 10.44 -18.99
C SER A 113 5.49 9.10 -19.27
N ARG A 114 6.23 8.04 -19.61
CA ARG A 114 5.69 6.71 -19.84
C ARG A 114 5.01 6.14 -18.59
N TYR A 115 5.50 6.46 -17.40
CA TYR A 115 4.98 5.95 -16.14
C TYR A 115 3.93 6.85 -15.51
N THR A 116 3.82 8.11 -15.96
CA THR A 116 2.92 9.12 -15.35
C THR A 116 1.44 8.73 -15.49
N ASN A 117 1.02 8.37 -16.69
CA ASN A 117 -0.38 7.99 -16.94
C ASN A 117 -0.78 6.69 -16.21
N PRO A 118 0.01 5.60 -16.28
CA PRO A 118 -0.27 4.39 -15.51
C PRO A 118 -0.33 4.64 -14.00
N ALA A 119 0.59 5.44 -13.44
CA ALA A 119 0.58 5.78 -12.02
C ALA A 119 -0.66 6.59 -11.63
N LYS A 120 -1.06 7.56 -12.45
CA LYS A 120 -2.28 8.33 -12.23
C LYS A 120 -3.51 7.42 -12.24
N GLN A 121 -3.65 6.57 -13.24
CA GLN A 121 -4.75 5.61 -13.33
C GLN A 121 -4.75 4.65 -12.12
N LEU A 122 -3.58 4.16 -11.70
CA LEU A 122 -3.48 3.29 -10.53
C LEU A 122 -3.97 3.99 -9.26
N ILE A 123 -3.60 5.26 -9.04
CA ILE A 123 -4.08 6.06 -7.90
C ILE A 123 -5.60 6.22 -7.92
N GLU A 124 -6.16 6.57 -9.08
CA GLU A 124 -7.61 6.78 -9.26
C GLU A 124 -8.39 5.48 -9.03
N LEU A 125 -7.98 4.39 -9.66
CA LEU A 125 -8.66 3.09 -9.59
C LEU A 125 -8.53 2.41 -8.22
N SER A 126 -7.41 2.57 -7.53
CA SER A 126 -7.20 2.03 -6.19
C SER A 126 -7.86 2.86 -5.09
N GLY A 127 -8.19 4.12 -5.37
CA GLY A 127 -8.80 5.04 -4.41
C GLY A 127 -7.77 5.74 -3.50
N GLY A 128 -6.56 6.01 -4.00
CA GLY A 128 -5.55 6.82 -3.33
C GLY A 128 -4.14 6.26 -3.33
N ILE A 129 -3.18 7.08 -2.91
CA ILE A 129 -1.75 6.80 -2.97
C ILE A 129 -1.38 5.54 -2.17
N GLU A 130 -1.86 5.45 -0.93
CA GLU A 130 -1.50 4.33 -0.04
C GLU A 130 -2.05 3.00 -0.56
N LYS A 131 -3.27 2.99 -1.09
CA LYS A 131 -3.85 1.80 -1.73
C LYS A 131 -3.13 1.44 -3.02
N ALA A 132 -2.68 2.43 -3.80
CA ALA A 132 -1.85 2.20 -4.98
C ALA A 132 -0.52 1.53 -4.61
N LYS A 133 0.16 1.99 -3.57
CA LYS A 133 1.38 1.37 -3.05
C LYS A 133 1.13 -0.06 -2.55
N GLN A 134 0.04 -0.29 -1.81
CA GLN A 134 -0.34 -1.64 -1.38
C GLN A 134 -0.60 -2.58 -2.56
N ALA A 135 -1.25 -2.10 -3.62
CA ALA A 135 -1.46 -2.88 -4.84
C ALA A 135 -0.12 -3.25 -5.51
N ILE A 136 0.82 -2.30 -5.57
CA ILE A 136 2.17 -2.55 -6.09
C ILE A 136 2.88 -3.63 -5.26
N ASN A 137 2.89 -3.51 -3.93
CA ASN A 137 3.54 -4.49 -3.06
C ASN A 137 2.97 -5.90 -3.25
N LYS A 138 1.64 -6.05 -3.24
CA LYS A 138 1.00 -7.35 -3.46
C LYS A 138 1.38 -8.00 -4.78
N VAL A 139 1.43 -7.20 -5.85
CA VAL A 139 1.82 -7.71 -7.17
C VAL A 139 3.31 -8.03 -7.22
N ALA A 140 4.14 -7.21 -6.58
CA ALA A 140 5.57 -7.46 -6.45
C ALA A 140 5.85 -8.78 -5.73
N ASP A 141 5.25 -9.00 -4.56
CA ASP A 141 5.41 -10.22 -3.76
C ASP A 141 4.94 -11.46 -4.54
N TRP A 142 3.78 -11.35 -5.20
CA TRP A 142 3.24 -12.42 -6.02
C TRP A 142 4.13 -12.75 -7.21
N ALA A 143 4.66 -11.74 -7.91
CA ALA A 143 5.53 -11.92 -9.07
C ALA A 143 6.89 -12.48 -8.65
N ASN A 144 7.50 -11.91 -7.61
CA ASN A 144 8.81 -12.33 -7.10
C ASN A 144 8.79 -13.77 -6.62
N SER A 145 7.71 -14.23 -5.95
CA SER A 145 7.56 -15.61 -5.50
C SER A 145 7.50 -16.63 -6.64
N ARG A 146 7.32 -16.18 -7.88
CA ARG A 146 7.18 -17.00 -9.10
C ARG A 146 8.26 -16.71 -10.16
N GLY A 147 9.22 -15.85 -9.85
CA GLY A 147 10.22 -15.41 -10.83
C GLY A 147 9.64 -14.69 -12.05
N LEU A 148 8.47 -14.02 -11.88
CA LEU A 148 7.78 -13.30 -12.95
C LEU A 148 8.11 -11.81 -12.91
N ASP A 149 8.12 -11.19 -14.07
CA ASP A 149 8.17 -9.72 -14.18
C ASP A 149 6.77 -9.10 -14.18
N TYR A 150 6.69 -7.82 -13.84
CA TYR A 150 5.46 -7.03 -13.83
C TYR A 150 5.73 -5.58 -14.20
N THR A 151 4.74 -4.91 -14.75
CA THR A 151 4.81 -3.50 -15.16
C THR A 151 3.75 -2.70 -14.39
N ILE A 152 3.97 -1.38 -14.28
CA ILE A 152 3.03 -0.52 -13.55
C ILE A 152 1.65 -0.49 -14.21
N GLU A 153 1.57 -0.65 -15.52
CA GLU A 153 0.33 -0.71 -16.30
C GLU A 153 -0.52 -1.94 -15.94
N THR A 154 0.14 -3.03 -15.57
CA THR A 154 -0.53 -4.30 -15.26
C THR A 154 -0.86 -4.47 -13.78
N VAL A 155 -0.28 -3.64 -12.89
CA VAL A 155 -0.45 -3.76 -11.43
C VAL A 155 -1.92 -3.84 -11.03
N PHE A 156 -2.77 -2.93 -11.51
CA PHE A 156 -4.17 -2.90 -11.08
C PHE A 156 -4.94 -4.16 -11.46
N LYS A 157 -4.77 -4.66 -12.70
CA LYS A 157 -5.40 -5.90 -13.16
C LYS A 157 -4.93 -7.09 -12.35
N LYS A 158 -3.61 -7.22 -12.15
CA LYS A 158 -3.03 -8.30 -11.37
C LYS A 158 -3.43 -8.25 -9.91
N TRP A 159 -3.49 -7.07 -9.31
CA TRP A 159 -4.00 -6.91 -7.95
C TRP A 159 -5.43 -7.40 -7.81
N LEU A 160 -6.33 -7.05 -8.74
CA LEU A 160 -7.71 -7.54 -8.74
C LEU A 160 -7.79 -9.06 -8.93
N GLU A 161 -6.94 -9.63 -9.80
CA GLU A 161 -6.85 -11.09 -9.99
C GLU A 161 -6.41 -11.77 -8.69
N ILE A 162 -5.35 -11.28 -8.04
CA ILE A 162 -4.83 -11.82 -6.78
C ILE A 162 -5.88 -11.71 -5.66
N ASP A 163 -6.61 -10.59 -5.57
CA ASP A 163 -7.66 -10.42 -4.56
C ASP A 163 -8.88 -11.33 -4.82
N ARG A 164 -9.17 -11.67 -6.08
CA ARG A 164 -10.21 -12.66 -6.43
C ARG A 164 -9.76 -14.09 -6.13
N LEU A 165 -8.46 -14.38 -6.29
CA LEU A 165 -7.87 -15.69 -6.01
C LEU A 165 -7.64 -15.92 -4.51
N LYS A 166 -7.73 -14.89 -3.67
CA LYS A 166 -7.78 -15.11 -2.23
C LYS A 166 -8.95 -16.04 -1.94
N PRO A 167 -8.72 -17.20 -1.30
CA PRO A 167 -9.82 -17.98 -0.80
C PRO A 167 -10.65 -17.02 0.06
N LYS A 168 -11.91 -16.85 -0.31
CA LYS A 168 -12.85 -16.16 0.57
C LYS A 168 -12.75 -16.94 1.87
N GLU A 169 -12.31 -16.31 2.94
CA GLU A 169 -12.15 -16.95 4.27
C GLU A 169 -13.43 -17.63 4.75
N ILE A 170 -14.53 -17.37 4.04
CA ILE A 170 -15.85 -17.92 4.29
C ILE A 170 -16.27 -18.66 3.02
N VAL A 171 -15.80 -19.87 2.85
CA VAL A 171 -16.37 -20.77 1.84
C VAL A 171 -17.59 -21.45 2.47
N LYS A 172 -18.78 -21.08 2.01
CA LYS A 172 -19.97 -21.87 2.32
C LYS A 172 -19.86 -23.18 1.55
N LYS A 173 -19.69 -24.27 2.27
CA LYS A 173 -19.70 -25.61 1.68
C LYS A 173 -21.09 -26.21 1.84
N PRO A 174 -21.58 -26.96 0.84
CA PRO A 174 -22.85 -27.63 0.94
C PRO A 174 -22.74 -28.90 1.81
N PHE A 175 -23.69 -29.09 2.72
CA PHE A 175 -23.81 -30.24 3.57
C PHE A 175 -25.25 -30.81 3.51
N TYR A 176 -25.38 -32.07 3.83
CA TYR A 176 -26.64 -32.71 4.10
C TYR A 176 -26.45 -33.62 5.33
N GLU A 177 -27.29 -33.43 6.36
CA GLU A 177 -27.18 -34.16 7.61
C GLU A 177 -25.75 -34.24 8.18
N ASN A 178 -25.05 -33.11 8.15
CA ASN A 178 -23.63 -32.94 8.52
C ASN A 178 -22.59 -33.62 7.60
N LEU A 179 -22.97 -34.34 6.58
CA LEU A 179 -22.08 -34.92 5.60
C LEU A 179 -21.74 -33.92 4.48
N PRO A 180 -20.48 -33.82 4.05
CA PRO A 180 -20.12 -32.91 2.98
C PRO A 180 -20.70 -33.35 1.64
N ARG A 181 -21.07 -32.37 0.80
CA ARG A 181 -21.61 -32.60 -0.53
C ARG A 181 -20.69 -32.01 -1.59
N ILE A 182 -20.70 -32.64 -2.75
CA ILE A 182 -19.97 -32.19 -3.92
C ILE A 182 -20.85 -32.29 -5.16
N PHE A 183 -20.77 -31.30 -6.03
CA PHE A 183 -21.40 -31.35 -7.35
C PHE A 183 -20.42 -31.93 -8.35
N SER A 184 -20.80 -32.98 -9.04
CA SER A 184 -20.00 -33.55 -10.14
C SER A 184 -20.37 -32.92 -11.45
N GLU A 185 -19.49 -32.13 -12.02
CA GLU A 185 -19.66 -31.50 -13.35
C GLU A 185 -19.82 -32.53 -14.46
N ALA A 186 -19.12 -33.67 -14.35
CA ALA A 186 -19.20 -34.74 -15.34
C ALA A 186 -20.56 -35.46 -15.35
N LYS A 187 -21.12 -35.72 -14.16
CA LYS A 187 -22.41 -36.42 -14.00
C LYS A 187 -23.58 -35.47 -13.89
N LYS A 188 -23.34 -34.15 -13.74
CA LYS A 188 -24.36 -33.11 -13.51
C LYS A 188 -25.29 -33.40 -12.32
N LYS A 189 -24.74 -34.03 -11.29
CA LYS A 189 -25.49 -34.48 -10.10
C LYS A 189 -24.74 -34.14 -8.80
N TRP A 190 -25.48 -34.02 -7.73
CA TRP A 190 -24.94 -33.89 -6.38
C TRP A 190 -24.66 -35.27 -5.77
N PHE A 191 -23.56 -35.35 -5.01
CA PHE A 191 -23.16 -36.52 -4.24
C PHE A 191 -22.93 -36.11 -2.79
N VAL A 192 -23.28 -37.01 -1.88
CA VAL A 192 -22.91 -36.93 -0.45
C VAL A 192 -21.70 -37.82 -0.24
N ILE A 193 -20.71 -37.31 0.47
CA ILE A 193 -19.53 -38.10 0.84
C ILE A 193 -19.79 -38.63 2.25
N ASN A 194 -19.84 -39.95 2.38
CA ASN A 194 -20.00 -40.61 3.69
C ASN A 194 -18.66 -40.63 4.47
N ASP A 195 -18.73 -41.09 5.72
CA ASP A 195 -17.55 -41.18 6.59
C ASP A 195 -16.44 -42.11 6.05
N ASN A 196 -16.80 -43.04 5.17
CA ASN A 196 -15.86 -43.94 4.49
C ASN A 196 -15.25 -43.34 3.22
N GLY A 197 -15.61 -42.09 2.87
CA GLY A 197 -15.15 -41.41 1.66
C GLY A 197 -15.85 -41.84 0.38
N GLU A 198 -16.97 -42.62 0.47
CA GLU A 198 -17.71 -43.05 -0.69
C GLU A 198 -18.69 -41.95 -1.14
N TRP A 199 -18.87 -41.83 -2.46
CA TRP A 199 -19.74 -40.86 -3.08
C TRP A 199 -21.10 -41.48 -3.32
N LEU A 200 -22.06 -41.13 -2.46
CA LEU A 200 -23.45 -41.57 -2.59
C LEU A 200 -24.24 -40.58 -3.44
N GLU A 201 -24.92 -41.05 -4.50
CA GLU A 201 -25.74 -40.19 -5.33
C GLU A 201 -26.88 -39.61 -4.50
N PHE A 202 -27.01 -38.29 -4.57
CA PHE A 202 -28.04 -37.56 -3.84
C PHE A 202 -29.12 -37.12 -4.83
N ALA A 203 -30.05 -38.02 -5.15
CA ALA A 203 -31.13 -37.73 -6.07
C ALA A 203 -32.24 -36.90 -5.40
N ASP A 204 -32.72 -35.88 -6.08
CA ASP A 204 -33.98 -35.15 -5.86
C ASP A 204 -34.22 -34.48 -4.50
N LYS A 205 -33.15 -34.15 -3.77
CA LYS A 205 -33.26 -33.46 -2.45
C LYS A 205 -32.44 -32.17 -2.41
N GLU A 206 -32.31 -31.47 -3.53
CA GLU A 206 -31.52 -30.22 -3.61
C GLU A 206 -32.04 -29.14 -2.67
N GLU A 207 -33.32 -29.11 -2.36
CA GLU A 207 -33.97 -28.19 -1.42
C GLU A 207 -33.51 -28.37 0.04
N LYS A 208 -32.89 -29.52 0.37
CA LYS A 208 -32.39 -29.85 1.71
C LYS A 208 -30.91 -29.60 1.89
N ILE A 209 -30.28 -28.84 0.98
CA ILE A 209 -28.86 -28.50 1.07
C ILE A 209 -28.65 -27.44 2.14
N GLU A 210 -27.90 -27.81 3.17
CA GLU A 210 -27.43 -26.87 4.19
C GLU A 210 -26.10 -26.28 3.78
N TRP A 211 -26.02 -24.97 3.62
CA TRP A 211 -24.78 -24.28 3.33
C TRP A 211 -24.11 -23.85 4.63
N LYS A 212 -23.07 -24.59 5.04
CA LYS A 212 -22.31 -24.30 6.25
C LYS A 212 -21.00 -23.59 5.93
N ILE A 213 -20.66 -22.63 6.77
CA ILE A 213 -19.36 -21.95 6.74
C ILE A 213 -18.36 -22.89 7.38
N THR A 214 -17.36 -23.34 6.62
CA THR A 214 -16.23 -24.08 7.16
C THR A 214 -15.04 -23.14 7.24
N LYS A 215 -14.47 -23.01 8.44
CA LYS A 215 -13.22 -22.30 8.67
C LYS A 215 -12.04 -23.08 8.12
#